data_b09251f10e4788fab1a66d3256902c9f
#
_entry.id   b09251f10e4788fab1a66d3256902c9f
#
_cell.length_a   1.000
_cell.length_b   1.000
_cell.length_c   1.000
_cell.angle_alpha   90.00
_cell.angle_beta   90.00
_cell.angle_gamma   90.00
#
_symmetry.space_group_name_H-M   'P 1'
#
loop_
_entity.id
_entity.type
_entity.pdbx_description
1 polymer ?
#
loop_
_entity_poly.entity_id
_entity_poly.type
_entity_poly.pdbx_seq_one_letter_code
_entity_poly.pdbx_strand_id
1 'polypeptide(L)'
;MPATCLVLKAPALAQVVEGEPFVVVEPPAGVESFDLDAWLAGRTPGTHSVGSWPDGCGICLPRGSGPWFWQMAPTGILYKSYLASVREPRLGTVLARDLGQGALWESTLGARIGLLRFGTAGDGWANGFQIDAEGAALLRLDSNRDLKSTDFRGGIPLTYQEGRYSTKLAYYHLSSHLGDEFLLRTGAQRINYVRDVLVWGHSWQGTDWLRVYFELGYAFYTEDGSQPWELQFGIELSQLQPTGNCGAPFLACNAHLREEVDFGGNFVARAGWQWRRQYRGPLLRIGAHYYNGKSSQYQFFDRFEQQLGVGAWYDF
;
A
#
# COMPACT_ATOMS: atom_id res chain seq x y z
N MET A 1 -7.29 4.27 34.89
CA MET A 1 -6.54 3.02 35.14
C MET A 1 -5.51 2.91 34.02
N PRO A 2 -4.21 2.87 34.29
CA PRO A 2 -3.19 2.75 33.25
C PRO A 2 -3.13 1.30 32.74
N ALA A 3 -3.22 1.12 31.44
CA ALA A 3 -3.06 -0.18 30.78
C ALA A 3 -1.59 -0.57 30.79
N THR A 4 -1.30 -1.67 31.45
CA THR A 4 0.05 -2.25 31.54
C THR A 4 0.37 -2.96 30.21
N CYS A 5 1.36 -2.45 29.48
CA CYS A 5 1.84 -3.04 28.25
C CYS A 5 2.77 -4.23 28.58
N LEU A 6 2.44 -5.41 28.11
CA LEU A 6 3.25 -6.64 28.31
C LEU A 6 4.40 -6.64 27.31
N VAL A 7 5.63 -6.50 27.79
CA VAL A 7 6.84 -6.59 26.97
C VAL A 7 7.31 -8.05 26.95
N LEU A 8 7.16 -8.73 25.82
CA LEU A 8 7.77 -10.04 25.58
C LEU A 8 9.24 -9.86 25.14
N LYS A 9 10.17 -10.26 26.01
CA LYS A 9 11.59 -10.43 25.66
C LYS A 9 11.77 -11.74 24.88
N ALA A 10 12.24 -11.67 23.63
CA ALA A 10 12.70 -12.81 22.91
C ALA A 10 14.13 -13.21 23.31
N PRO A 11 14.46 -14.51 23.48
CA PRO A 11 15.83 -14.93 23.76
C PRO A 11 16.69 -14.87 22.49
N ALA A 12 17.91 -14.37 22.65
CA ALA A 12 18.94 -14.38 21.62
C ALA A 12 19.46 -15.81 21.42
N LEU A 13 19.33 -16.34 20.21
CA LEU A 13 20.04 -17.53 19.73
C LEU A 13 21.23 -17.05 18.90
N ALA A 14 22.41 -17.02 19.52
CA ALA A 14 23.68 -16.91 18.82
C ALA A 14 24.20 -18.30 18.51
N GLN A 15 24.27 -18.69 17.25
CA GLN A 15 25.13 -19.78 16.80
C GLN A 15 26.42 -19.19 16.22
N VAL A 16 27.54 -19.50 16.87
CA VAL A 16 28.89 -19.20 16.38
C VAL A 16 29.25 -20.24 15.34
N VAL A 17 29.52 -19.80 14.11
CA VAL A 17 30.22 -20.59 13.09
C VAL A 17 31.64 -20.07 13.01
N GLU A 18 32.60 -20.90 13.39
CA GLU A 18 34.05 -20.62 13.25
C GLU A 18 34.46 -20.63 11.78
N GLY A 19 35.21 -19.61 11.34
CA GLY A 19 35.99 -19.64 10.12
C GLY A 19 36.10 -18.29 9.40
N GLU A 20 37.32 -17.72 9.44
CA GLU A 20 37.89 -16.60 8.71
C GLU A 20 37.81 -15.21 9.39
N PRO A 21 38.95 -14.50 9.50
CA PRO A 21 38.97 -13.19 10.13
C PRO A 21 38.38 -12.12 9.21
N PHE A 22 37.32 -11.45 9.66
CA PHE A 22 36.80 -10.26 8.99
C PHE A 22 37.84 -9.14 9.05
N VAL A 23 38.25 -8.66 7.88
CA VAL A 23 39.01 -7.43 7.75
C VAL A 23 38.05 -6.26 8.04
N VAL A 24 38.19 -5.64 9.19
CA VAL A 24 37.47 -4.39 9.50
C VAL A 24 38.13 -3.27 8.67
N VAL A 25 37.47 -2.85 7.61
CA VAL A 25 37.87 -1.65 6.87
C VAL A 25 37.38 -0.45 7.67
N GLU A 26 38.28 0.34 8.22
CA GLU A 26 37.94 1.61 8.86
C GLU A 26 37.27 2.55 7.86
N PRO A 27 36.15 3.17 8.22
CA PRO A 27 35.49 4.14 7.32
C PRO A 27 36.39 5.37 7.13
N PRO A 28 36.36 6.01 5.95
CA PRO A 28 37.16 7.20 5.68
C PRO A 28 36.83 8.31 6.67
N ALA A 29 37.85 9.06 7.08
CA ALA A 29 37.72 10.16 8.05
C ALA A 29 36.67 11.19 7.61
N GLY A 30 35.63 11.39 8.45
CA GLY A 30 34.51 12.30 8.20
C GLY A 30 33.14 11.61 8.08
N VAL A 31 33.06 10.30 8.13
CA VAL A 31 31.76 9.58 8.22
C VAL A 31 31.48 9.33 9.72
N GLU A 32 30.51 10.05 10.26
CA GLU A 32 30.01 9.80 11.62
C GLU A 32 29.43 8.37 11.67
N SER A 33 29.91 7.55 12.61
CA SER A 33 29.41 6.19 12.81
C SER A 33 27.93 6.25 13.17
N PHE A 34 27.10 5.46 12.51
CA PHE A 34 25.68 5.34 12.85
C PHE A 34 25.53 4.72 14.24
N ASP A 35 25.06 5.51 15.20
CA ASP A 35 24.80 5.06 16.56
C ASP A 35 23.41 4.42 16.62
N LEU A 36 23.39 3.08 16.54
CA LEU A 36 22.17 2.28 16.61
C LEU A 36 21.43 2.45 17.95
N ASP A 37 22.16 2.61 19.06
CA ASP A 37 21.56 2.74 20.37
C ASP A 37 20.91 4.13 20.55
N ALA A 38 21.52 5.17 20.00
CA ALA A 38 20.95 6.51 19.95
C ALA A 38 19.71 6.54 19.03
N TRP A 39 19.74 5.80 17.92
CA TRP A 39 18.60 5.67 17.01
C TRP A 39 17.44 4.89 17.65
N LEU A 40 17.70 3.79 18.32
CA LEU A 40 16.70 3.00 19.05
C LEU A 40 16.13 3.77 20.26
N ALA A 41 16.93 4.64 20.89
CA ALA A 41 16.50 5.51 21.97
C ALA A 41 15.78 6.79 21.49
N GLY A 42 15.58 6.97 20.15
CA GLY A 42 14.95 8.16 19.57
C GLY A 42 15.79 9.44 19.66
N ARG A 43 17.09 9.30 19.90
CA ARG A 43 18.03 10.42 19.95
C ARG A 43 18.77 10.51 18.62
N THR A 44 18.38 11.44 17.74
CA THR A 44 19.15 11.75 16.54
C THR A 44 20.20 12.83 16.89
N PRO A 45 21.50 12.61 16.58
CA PRO A 45 22.51 13.67 16.71
C PRO A 45 22.21 14.75 15.66
N GLY A 46 22.08 16.01 16.10
CA GLY A 46 22.23 17.17 15.23
C GLY A 46 20.98 17.83 14.67
N THR A 47 19.82 17.77 15.34
CA THR A 47 18.77 18.76 15.07
C THR A 47 18.90 19.93 16.05
N HIS A 48 19.19 21.09 15.53
CA HIS A 48 19.13 22.36 16.27
C HIS A 48 17.80 22.45 17.02
N SER A 49 17.87 22.80 18.30
CA SER A 49 16.74 22.97 19.20
C SER A 49 15.69 23.90 18.61
N VAL A 50 14.59 23.35 18.14
CA VAL A 50 13.36 24.10 17.97
C VAL A 50 12.73 24.22 19.35
N GLY A 51 12.49 25.44 19.78
CA GLY A 51 12.09 25.82 21.14
C GLY A 51 10.89 25.01 21.66
N SER A 52 10.88 24.83 22.98
CA SER A 52 9.83 24.20 23.76
C SER A 52 8.46 24.80 23.45
N TRP A 53 7.54 23.94 22.99
CA TRP A 53 6.16 24.32 22.72
C TRP A 53 5.35 24.25 24.03
N PRO A 54 4.47 25.23 24.32
CA PRO A 54 3.56 25.12 25.45
C PRO A 54 2.48 24.09 25.18
N ASP A 55 2.19 23.26 26.20
CA ASP A 55 1.12 22.27 26.20
C ASP A 55 -0.23 22.92 25.92
N GLY A 56 -0.93 22.43 24.90
CA GLY A 56 -2.37 22.64 24.80
C GLY A 56 -2.95 23.31 23.57
N CYS A 57 -2.32 23.25 22.41
CA CYS A 57 -2.99 23.66 21.17
C CYS A 57 -2.79 22.63 20.07
N GLY A 58 -3.87 22.11 19.51
CA GLY A 58 -3.82 21.24 18.34
C GLY A 58 -3.03 21.90 17.24
N ILE A 59 -1.90 21.29 16.89
CA ILE A 59 -0.93 21.84 15.95
C ILE A 59 -1.61 22.00 14.59
N CYS A 60 -2.01 23.21 14.26
CA CYS A 60 -2.22 23.61 12.86
C CYS A 60 -0.83 23.72 12.22
N LEU A 61 -0.29 22.62 11.72
CA LEU A 61 0.86 22.69 10.84
C LEU A 61 0.50 23.59 9.65
N PRO A 62 1.34 24.59 9.27
CA PRO A 62 1.07 25.44 8.12
C PRO A 62 0.89 24.54 6.89
N ARG A 63 -0.31 24.51 6.34
CA ARG A 63 -0.65 23.72 5.16
C ARG A 63 0.18 24.23 3.99
N GLY A 64 1.22 23.47 3.59
CA GLY A 64 1.89 23.65 2.31
C GLY A 64 2.34 25.06 1.93
N SER A 65 2.56 25.94 2.90
CA SER A 65 2.97 27.33 2.67
C SER A 65 4.49 27.40 2.57
N GLY A 66 5.01 27.14 1.40
CA GLY A 66 6.43 27.29 1.07
C GLY A 66 6.60 27.50 -0.43
N PRO A 67 7.78 27.94 -0.88
CA PRO A 67 8.07 28.03 -2.30
C PRO A 67 8.00 26.66 -2.95
N TRP A 68 7.52 26.61 -4.18
CA TRP A 68 7.54 25.41 -5.01
C TRP A 68 8.92 25.25 -5.63
N PHE A 69 9.44 24.02 -5.61
CA PHE A 69 10.71 23.67 -6.24
C PHE A 69 10.71 22.23 -6.72
N TRP A 70 11.65 21.91 -7.59
CA TRP A 70 11.83 20.57 -8.13
C TRP A 70 12.55 19.68 -7.15
N GLN A 71 12.05 18.45 -6.98
CA GLN A 71 12.61 17.41 -6.12
C GLN A 71 12.72 16.11 -6.91
N MET A 72 13.94 15.61 -7.05
CA MET A 72 14.20 14.27 -7.60
C MET A 72 14.04 13.24 -6.49
N ALA A 73 13.42 12.08 -6.82
CA ALA A 73 13.17 10.99 -5.87
C ALA A 73 12.60 11.48 -4.52
N PRO A 74 11.48 12.25 -4.53
CA PRO A 74 10.91 12.83 -3.33
C PRO A 74 10.50 11.75 -2.34
N THR A 75 10.66 12.01 -1.04
CA THR A 75 10.15 11.13 0.01
C THR A 75 8.62 11.13 0.00
N GLY A 76 8.03 9.91 0.03
CA GLY A 76 6.59 9.70 0.06
C GLY A 76 5.89 10.01 -1.26
N ILE A 77 4.60 9.72 -1.29
CA ILE A 77 3.71 9.91 -2.44
C ILE A 77 2.58 10.87 -2.07
N LEU A 78 2.16 11.72 -3.02
CA LEU A 78 1.08 12.69 -2.80
C LEU A 78 -0.30 12.01 -2.78
N TYR A 79 -0.58 11.17 -3.74
CA TYR A 79 -1.83 10.41 -3.81
C TYR A 79 -1.65 9.04 -3.19
N LYS A 80 -2.19 8.83 -1.98
CA LYS A 80 -2.01 7.58 -1.21
C LYS A 80 -2.79 6.41 -1.80
N SER A 81 -2.24 5.20 -1.69
CA SER A 81 -2.90 3.93 -2.04
C SER A 81 -4.20 3.74 -1.25
N TYR A 82 -5.15 2.99 -1.81
CA TYR A 82 -6.44 2.70 -1.18
C TYR A 82 -6.31 1.50 -0.24
N LEU A 83 -6.58 1.70 1.05
CA LEU A 83 -6.26 0.71 2.09
C LEU A 83 -7.00 -0.62 1.91
N ALA A 84 -8.25 -0.60 1.45
CA ALA A 84 -9.04 -1.82 1.25
C ALA A 84 -8.96 -2.38 -0.18
N SER A 85 -8.46 -1.61 -1.18
CA SER A 85 -8.29 -2.15 -2.53
C SER A 85 -7.29 -3.31 -2.53
N VAL A 86 -7.62 -4.37 -3.28
CA VAL A 86 -6.78 -5.55 -3.47
C VAL A 86 -5.80 -5.39 -4.65
N ARG A 87 -5.91 -4.29 -5.40
CA ARG A 87 -5.15 -4.04 -6.63
C ARG A 87 -4.01 -3.03 -6.47
N GLU A 88 -3.83 -2.49 -5.26
CA GLU A 88 -2.80 -1.47 -4.99
C GLU A 88 -1.39 -2.06 -4.93
N PRO A 89 -0.41 -1.40 -5.54
CA PRO A 89 1.01 -1.73 -5.37
C PRO A 89 1.46 -1.54 -3.91
N ARG A 90 1.69 -2.64 -3.22
CA ARG A 90 2.12 -2.69 -1.81
C ARG A 90 2.86 -3.98 -1.52
N LEU A 91 3.44 -4.11 -0.35
CA LEU A 91 3.77 -5.42 0.20
C LEU A 91 2.59 -5.88 1.05
N GLY A 92 2.05 -7.07 0.76
CA GLY A 92 0.91 -7.56 1.50
C GLY A 92 0.69 -9.04 1.36
N THR A 93 0.04 -9.62 2.37
CA THR A 93 -0.38 -11.01 2.36
C THR A 93 -1.71 -11.16 3.08
N VAL A 94 -2.56 -12.05 2.57
CA VAL A 94 -3.86 -12.39 3.14
C VAL A 94 -4.01 -13.91 3.12
N LEU A 95 -4.26 -14.46 4.29
CA LEU A 95 -4.69 -15.85 4.44
C LEU A 95 -6.20 -15.85 4.64
N ALA A 96 -6.93 -16.35 3.66
CA ALA A 96 -8.38 -16.34 3.65
C ALA A 96 -8.98 -17.72 3.40
N ARG A 97 -10.23 -17.87 3.80
CA ARG A 97 -11.09 -18.97 3.38
C ARG A 97 -12.17 -18.40 2.47
N ASP A 98 -12.20 -18.88 1.26
CA ASP A 98 -13.31 -18.69 0.33
C ASP A 98 -14.37 -19.76 0.53
N LEU A 99 -15.66 -19.38 0.55
CA LEU A 99 -16.76 -20.31 0.80
C LEU A 99 -16.92 -21.36 -0.32
N GLY A 100 -16.52 -21.03 -1.56
CA GLY A 100 -16.63 -21.91 -2.71
C GLY A 100 -15.35 -22.69 -3.04
N GLN A 101 -14.16 -22.15 -2.69
CA GLN A 101 -12.87 -22.69 -3.12
C GLN A 101 -11.99 -23.20 -1.96
N GLY A 102 -12.36 -22.94 -0.70
CA GLY A 102 -11.58 -23.34 0.47
C GLY A 102 -10.49 -22.34 0.84
N ALA A 103 -9.34 -22.83 1.33
CA ALA A 103 -8.25 -21.97 1.76
C ALA A 103 -7.54 -21.33 0.55
N LEU A 104 -7.28 -20.03 0.66
CA LEU A 104 -6.55 -19.20 -0.31
C LEU A 104 -5.46 -18.42 0.41
N TRP A 105 -4.34 -18.27 -0.27
CA TRP A 105 -3.28 -17.36 0.14
C TRP A 105 -3.06 -16.33 -0.97
N GLU A 106 -3.39 -15.07 -0.70
CA GLU A 106 -3.16 -13.97 -1.61
C GLU A 106 -1.97 -13.15 -1.16
N SER A 107 -1.07 -12.82 -2.07
CA SER A 107 0.09 -11.99 -1.80
C SER A 107 0.23 -10.91 -2.85
N THR A 108 0.64 -9.72 -2.41
CA THR A 108 0.99 -8.61 -3.28
C THR A 108 2.46 -8.26 -3.04
N LEU A 109 3.25 -8.36 -4.09
CA LEU A 109 4.65 -7.94 -4.12
C LEU A 109 4.74 -6.73 -5.03
N GLY A 110 4.71 -5.54 -4.44
CA GLY A 110 4.69 -4.31 -5.22
C GLY A 110 5.12 -3.10 -4.41
N ALA A 111 5.38 -2.01 -5.14
CA ALA A 111 5.74 -0.73 -4.57
C ALA A 111 5.29 0.41 -5.48
N ARG A 112 5.25 1.61 -4.90
CA ARG A 112 5.10 2.87 -5.61
C ARG A 112 6.12 3.87 -5.07
N ILE A 113 6.83 4.52 -5.98
CA ILE A 113 7.90 5.47 -5.66
C ILE A 113 7.68 6.78 -6.41
N GLY A 114 7.99 7.91 -5.75
CA GLY A 114 8.04 9.20 -6.39
C GLY A 114 9.30 9.34 -7.24
N LEU A 115 9.13 9.75 -8.50
CA LEU A 115 10.25 10.03 -9.42
C LEU A 115 10.62 11.49 -9.42
N LEU A 116 9.64 12.37 -9.57
CA LEU A 116 9.81 13.80 -9.69
C LEU A 116 8.64 14.55 -9.05
N ARG A 117 8.92 15.55 -8.24
CA ARG A 117 7.90 16.43 -7.65
C ARG A 117 8.23 17.88 -7.97
N PHE A 118 7.21 18.66 -8.33
CA PHE A 118 7.24 20.12 -8.34
C PHE A 118 6.20 20.63 -7.34
N GLY A 119 6.66 21.13 -6.20
CA GLY A 119 5.77 21.48 -5.10
C GLY A 119 6.53 21.95 -3.88
N THR A 120 5.80 22.08 -2.77
CA THR A 120 6.36 22.50 -1.48
C THR A 120 7.18 21.37 -0.83
N ALA A 121 8.13 21.75 0.02
CA ALA A 121 8.78 20.80 0.93
C ALA A 121 7.83 20.41 2.07
N GLY A 122 8.10 19.27 2.67
CA GLY A 122 7.51 18.84 3.95
C GLY A 122 6.95 17.44 3.91
N ASP A 123 7.02 16.79 5.07
CA ASP A 123 6.59 15.41 5.28
C ASP A 123 5.08 15.28 5.53
N GLY A 124 4.34 16.39 5.57
CA GLY A 124 2.93 16.41 5.91
C GLY A 124 2.00 16.61 4.70
N TRP A 125 1.61 17.83 4.46
CA TRP A 125 0.75 18.26 3.36
C TRP A 125 1.59 18.93 2.28
N ALA A 126 2.47 18.18 1.61
CA ALA A 126 3.15 18.72 0.45
C ALA A 126 2.11 19.02 -0.64
N ASN A 127 2.05 20.26 -1.09
CA ASN A 127 1.24 20.66 -2.25
C ASN A 127 2.10 20.60 -3.51
N GLY A 128 1.51 20.22 -4.61
CA GLY A 128 2.22 20.20 -5.89
C GLY A 128 1.85 19.06 -6.79
N PHE A 129 2.62 18.93 -7.86
CA PHE A 129 2.53 17.82 -8.82
C PHE A 129 3.63 16.80 -8.56
N GLN A 130 3.33 15.53 -8.80
CA GLN A 130 4.32 14.45 -8.68
C GLN A 130 4.08 13.40 -9.74
N ILE A 131 5.17 12.93 -10.35
CA ILE A 131 5.19 11.75 -11.20
C ILE A 131 5.73 10.61 -10.36
N ASP A 132 4.99 9.49 -10.35
CA ASP A 132 5.38 8.26 -9.66
C ASP A 132 5.63 7.13 -10.66
N ALA A 133 6.33 6.09 -10.22
CA ALA A 133 6.32 4.79 -10.86
C ALA A 133 5.71 3.78 -9.89
N GLU A 134 4.89 2.86 -10.41
CA GLU A 134 4.30 1.79 -9.61
C GLU A 134 4.39 0.45 -10.32
N GLY A 135 4.52 -0.62 -9.52
CA GLY A 135 4.49 -1.98 -10.03
C GLY A 135 4.09 -2.97 -8.96
N ALA A 136 3.37 -4.02 -9.37
CA ALA A 136 2.97 -5.11 -8.49
C ALA A 136 2.80 -6.42 -9.22
N ALA A 137 3.15 -7.53 -8.55
CA ALA A 137 2.69 -8.87 -8.83
C ALA A 137 1.64 -9.25 -7.77
N LEU A 138 0.44 -9.58 -8.22
CA LEU A 138 -0.70 -9.96 -7.40
C LEU A 138 -0.88 -11.48 -7.53
N LEU A 139 -0.42 -12.22 -6.53
CA LEU A 139 -0.31 -13.67 -6.57
C LEU A 139 -1.45 -14.32 -5.79
N ARG A 140 -1.96 -15.43 -6.30
CA ARG A 140 -2.90 -16.30 -5.59
C ARG A 140 -2.38 -17.72 -5.56
N LEU A 141 -2.25 -18.27 -4.35
CA LEU A 141 -1.90 -19.65 -4.11
C LEU A 141 -3.11 -20.41 -3.56
N ASP A 142 -3.20 -21.70 -3.86
CA ASP A 142 -4.23 -22.57 -3.32
C ASP A 142 -3.81 -23.22 -1.98
N SER A 143 -4.64 -24.13 -1.47
CA SER A 143 -4.38 -24.87 -0.22
C SER A 143 -3.12 -25.73 -0.28
N ASN A 144 -2.67 -26.12 -1.47
CA ASN A 144 -1.44 -26.91 -1.68
C ASN A 144 -0.21 -26.01 -1.79
N ARG A 145 -0.40 -24.67 -1.78
CA ARG A 145 0.61 -23.64 -2.06
C ARG A 145 1.07 -23.60 -3.52
N ASP A 146 0.29 -24.20 -4.42
CA ASP A 146 0.50 -24.08 -5.86
C ASP A 146 0.05 -22.68 -6.30
N LEU A 147 0.82 -22.07 -7.18
CA LEU A 147 0.46 -20.78 -7.78
C LEU A 147 -0.75 -20.99 -8.72
N LYS A 148 -1.91 -20.43 -8.37
CA LYS A 148 -3.11 -20.48 -9.21
C LYS A 148 -3.06 -19.45 -10.34
N SER A 149 -2.71 -18.22 -10.00
CA SER A 149 -2.64 -17.11 -10.93
C SER A 149 -1.75 -15.99 -10.41
N THR A 150 -1.26 -15.20 -11.34
CA THR A 150 -0.55 -13.95 -11.06
C THR A 150 -1.00 -12.88 -12.03
N ASP A 151 -1.42 -11.73 -11.50
CA ASP A 151 -1.64 -10.53 -12.28
C ASP A 151 -0.45 -9.60 -12.11
N PHE A 152 0.15 -9.18 -13.21
CA PHE A 152 1.19 -8.16 -13.21
C PHE A 152 0.59 -6.81 -13.57
N ARG A 153 0.89 -5.80 -12.76
CA ARG A 153 0.48 -4.42 -12.99
C ARG A 153 1.69 -3.50 -12.92
N GLY A 154 1.84 -2.62 -13.91
CA GLY A 154 2.85 -1.57 -13.93
C GLY A 154 2.23 -0.25 -14.38
N GLY A 155 2.63 0.88 -13.81
CA GLY A 155 1.99 2.14 -14.15
C GLY A 155 2.81 3.39 -13.83
N ILE A 156 2.34 4.51 -14.37
CA ILE A 156 2.94 5.84 -14.18
C ILE A 156 1.83 6.82 -13.79
N PRO A 157 1.62 7.07 -12.49
CA PRO A 157 0.70 8.10 -12.01
C PRO A 157 1.31 9.50 -12.07
N LEU A 158 0.57 10.45 -12.67
CA LEU A 158 0.73 11.87 -12.45
C LEU A 158 -0.27 12.32 -11.38
N THR A 159 0.21 12.87 -10.30
CA THR A 159 -0.60 13.21 -9.14
C THR A 159 -0.49 14.67 -8.79
N TYR A 160 -1.56 15.24 -8.26
CA TYR A 160 -1.62 16.58 -7.72
C TYR A 160 -2.24 16.56 -6.33
N GLN A 161 -1.71 17.36 -5.44
CA GLN A 161 -2.27 17.57 -4.11
C GLN A 161 -2.29 19.04 -3.77
N GLU A 162 -3.42 19.49 -3.20
CA GLU A 162 -3.59 20.79 -2.58
C GLU A 162 -4.40 20.64 -1.28
N GLY A 163 -3.76 20.91 -0.16
CA GLY A 163 -4.36 20.74 1.15
C GLY A 163 -4.93 19.32 1.34
N ARG A 164 -6.22 19.23 1.62
CA ARG A 164 -6.93 17.96 1.88
C ARG A 164 -7.42 17.23 0.63
N TYR A 165 -7.25 17.82 -0.53
CA TYR A 165 -7.68 17.26 -1.81
C TYR A 165 -6.47 16.75 -2.59
N SER A 166 -6.62 15.59 -3.21
CA SER A 166 -5.65 15.07 -4.17
C SER A 166 -6.35 14.44 -5.36
N THR A 167 -5.71 14.54 -6.52
CA THR A 167 -6.17 13.91 -7.77
C THR A 167 -5.02 13.19 -8.45
N LYS A 168 -5.34 12.19 -9.27
CA LYS A 168 -4.37 11.48 -10.11
C LYS A 168 -4.92 11.31 -11.52
N LEU A 169 -4.03 11.43 -12.50
CA LEU A 169 -4.19 10.89 -13.84
C LEU A 169 -3.10 9.83 -14.01
N ALA A 170 -3.48 8.58 -14.23
CA ALA A 170 -2.53 7.49 -14.26
C ALA A 170 -2.73 6.63 -15.50
N TYR A 171 -1.62 6.11 -16.03
CA TYR A 171 -1.62 4.99 -16.94
C TYR A 171 -1.21 3.75 -16.17
N TYR A 172 -1.87 2.61 -16.42
CA TYR A 172 -1.34 1.31 -16.04
C TYR A 172 -1.56 0.26 -17.12
N HIS A 173 -0.58 -0.63 -17.23
CA HIS A 173 -0.68 -1.90 -17.96
C HIS A 173 -0.95 -3.02 -16.97
N LEU A 174 -1.81 -3.97 -17.37
CA LEU A 174 -2.11 -5.16 -16.60
C LEU A 174 -2.16 -6.37 -17.51
N SER A 175 -1.47 -7.44 -17.10
CA SER A 175 -1.55 -8.76 -17.73
C SER A 175 -1.77 -9.84 -16.67
N SER A 176 -2.62 -10.83 -16.99
CA SER A 176 -2.99 -11.91 -16.07
C SER A 176 -2.54 -13.25 -16.59
N HIS A 177 -1.98 -14.08 -15.72
CA HIS A 177 -1.43 -15.38 -16.05
C HIS A 177 -1.90 -16.47 -15.09
N LEU A 178 -2.21 -17.67 -15.61
CA LEU A 178 -2.38 -18.87 -14.78
C LEU A 178 -1.00 -19.38 -14.33
N GLY A 179 -0.95 -19.96 -13.13
CA GLY A 179 0.22 -20.71 -12.68
C GLY A 179 0.35 -22.05 -13.42
N ASP A 180 1.58 -22.43 -13.75
CA ASP A 180 1.87 -23.64 -14.54
C ASP A 180 1.44 -24.91 -13.78
N GLU A 181 1.68 -24.98 -12.47
CA GLU A 181 1.26 -26.12 -11.64
C GLU A 181 -0.26 -26.27 -11.62
N PHE A 182 -0.98 -25.16 -11.49
CA PHE A 182 -2.42 -25.14 -11.51
C PHE A 182 -2.98 -25.58 -12.87
N LEU A 183 -2.38 -25.09 -13.97
CA LEU A 183 -2.76 -25.43 -15.33
C LEU A 183 -2.54 -26.93 -15.62
N LEU A 184 -1.36 -27.47 -15.27
CA LEU A 184 -1.03 -28.88 -15.49
C LEU A 184 -1.91 -29.83 -14.66
N ARG A 185 -2.25 -29.44 -13.43
CA ARG A 185 -3.06 -30.26 -12.52
C ARG A 185 -4.55 -30.26 -12.87
N THR A 186 -5.08 -29.13 -13.34
CA THR A 186 -6.53 -28.96 -13.52
C THR A 186 -6.98 -29.02 -14.96
N GLY A 187 -6.08 -28.85 -15.94
CA GLY A 187 -6.43 -28.68 -17.35
C GLY A 187 -7.19 -27.37 -17.62
N ALA A 188 -7.09 -26.39 -16.72
CA ALA A 188 -7.77 -25.11 -16.89
C ALA A 188 -7.31 -24.41 -18.18
N GLN A 189 -8.24 -23.74 -18.85
CA GLN A 189 -7.89 -22.94 -20.04
C GLN A 189 -7.37 -21.57 -19.58
N ARG A 190 -6.23 -21.17 -20.12
CA ARG A 190 -5.67 -19.85 -19.94
C ARG A 190 -6.37 -18.86 -20.85
N ILE A 191 -6.73 -17.71 -20.33
CA ILE A 191 -7.17 -16.54 -21.11
C ILE A 191 -6.01 -15.52 -21.18
N ASN A 192 -5.92 -14.81 -22.28
CA ASN A 192 -4.92 -13.75 -22.46
C ASN A 192 -5.51 -12.40 -22.01
N TYR A 193 -5.90 -12.32 -20.73
CA TYR A 193 -6.49 -11.10 -20.20
C TYR A 193 -5.43 -10.01 -20.07
N VAL A 194 -5.55 -8.97 -20.91
CA VAL A 194 -4.65 -7.81 -20.93
C VAL A 194 -5.47 -6.54 -21.03
N ARG A 195 -5.01 -5.48 -20.38
CA ARG A 195 -5.60 -4.14 -20.51
C ARG A 195 -4.59 -3.02 -20.28
N ASP A 196 -4.70 -1.97 -21.07
CA ASP A 196 -4.01 -0.69 -20.90
C ASP A 196 -5.03 0.39 -20.54
N VAL A 197 -4.88 1.00 -19.38
CA VAL A 197 -5.93 1.82 -18.76
C VAL A 197 -5.42 3.21 -18.44
N LEU A 198 -6.23 4.21 -18.81
CA LEU A 198 -6.14 5.56 -18.24
C LEU A 198 -7.10 5.69 -17.07
N VAL A 199 -6.59 6.18 -15.96
CA VAL A 199 -7.32 6.30 -14.70
C VAL A 199 -7.36 7.76 -14.27
N TRP A 200 -8.55 8.22 -13.89
CA TRP A 200 -8.74 9.52 -13.26
C TRP A 200 -9.33 9.33 -11.85
N GLY A 201 -8.57 9.73 -10.85
CA GLY A 201 -8.92 9.50 -9.45
C GLY A 201 -8.94 10.77 -8.62
N HIS A 202 -9.85 10.81 -7.64
CA HIS A 202 -10.02 11.89 -6.68
C HIS A 202 -10.04 11.35 -5.27
N SER A 203 -9.44 12.08 -4.35
CA SER A 203 -9.40 11.73 -2.94
C SER A 203 -9.52 12.98 -2.09
N TRP A 204 -10.38 12.92 -1.09
CA TRP A 204 -10.59 13.98 -0.13
C TRP A 204 -10.41 13.48 1.30
N GLN A 205 -9.53 14.17 2.03
CA GLN A 205 -9.27 13.92 3.44
C GLN A 205 -10.18 14.81 4.29
N GLY A 206 -11.35 14.33 4.69
CA GLY A 206 -12.33 15.09 5.43
C GLY A 206 -11.85 15.52 6.82
N THR A 207 -11.22 14.57 7.53
CA THR A 207 -10.57 14.80 8.82
C THR A 207 -9.20 14.10 8.83
N ASP A 208 -8.47 14.17 9.94
CA ASP A 208 -7.21 13.43 10.10
C ASP A 208 -7.41 11.91 10.21
N TRP A 209 -8.66 11.45 10.24
CA TRP A 209 -9.04 10.04 10.29
C TRP A 209 -9.84 9.59 9.06
N LEU A 210 -10.64 10.47 8.45
CA LEU A 210 -11.59 10.13 7.40
C LEU A 210 -11.06 10.52 6.04
N ARG A 211 -10.94 9.55 5.15
CA ARG A 211 -10.69 9.73 3.71
C ARG A 211 -11.80 9.08 2.90
N VAL A 212 -12.23 9.77 1.84
CA VAL A 212 -13.10 9.22 0.79
C VAL A 212 -12.42 9.39 -0.56
N TYR A 213 -12.71 8.48 -1.49
CA TYR A 213 -12.14 8.53 -2.82
C TYR A 213 -13.08 7.93 -3.87
N PHE A 214 -12.84 8.35 -5.10
CA PHE A 214 -13.49 7.85 -6.30
C PHE A 214 -12.46 7.79 -7.44
N GLU A 215 -12.62 6.79 -8.32
CA GLU A 215 -11.75 6.57 -9.47
C GLU A 215 -12.56 6.06 -10.66
N LEU A 216 -12.30 6.63 -11.83
CA LEU A 216 -12.80 6.18 -13.12
C LEU A 216 -11.63 5.70 -13.96
N GLY A 217 -11.72 4.49 -14.49
CA GLY A 217 -10.76 3.91 -15.43
C GLY A 217 -11.39 3.65 -16.78
N TYR A 218 -10.62 3.91 -17.83
CA TYR A 218 -10.97 3.59 -19.22
C TYR A 218 -9.81 2.85 -19.89
N ALA A 219 -10.02 1.58 -20.22
CA ALA A 219 -9.07 0.79 -20.99
C ALA A 219 -9.21 1.13 -22.47
N PHE A 220 -8.16 1.69 -23.04
CA PHE A 220 -8.07 1.98 -24.48
C PHE A 220 -7.52 0.79 -25.27
N TYR A 221 -7.00 -0.24 -24.59
CA TYR A 221 -6.64 -1.53 -25.13
C TYR A 221 -7.13 -2.64 -24.21
N THR A 222 -7.77 -3.68 -24.77
CA THR A 222 -8.35 -4.81 -24.03
C THR A 222 -8.23 -6.09 -24.83
N GLU A 223 -7.96 -7.22 -24.15
CA GLU A 223 -7.98 -8.57 -24.72
C GLU A 223 -8.74 -9.54 -23.81
N ASP A 224 -9.24 -10.62 -24.38
CA ASP A 224 -9.83 -11.82 -23.76
C ASP A 224 -10.73 -11.56 -22.54
N GLY A 225 -11.90 -10.97 -22.79
CA GLY A 225 -12.93 -10.74 -21.76
C GLY A 225 -12.80 -9.44 -21.00
N SER A 226 -11.70 -8.70 -21.15
CA SER A 226 -11.57 -7.36 -20.61
C SER A 226 -12.49 -6.38 -21.35
N GLN A 227 -13.11 -5.45 -20.61
CA GLN A 227 -13.95 -4.39 -21.15
C GLN A 227 -13.43 -3.01 -20.72
N PRO A 228 -13.79 -1.92 -21.44
CA PRO A 228 -13.18 -0.60 -21.24
C PRO A 228 -13.34 -0.01 -19.83
N TRP A 229 -14.55 -0.03 -19.27
CA TRP A 229 -14.86 0.81 -18.11
C TRP A 229 -14.67 0.10 -16.78
N GLU A 230 -14.10 0.84 -15.83
CA GLU A 230 -14.06 0.45 -14.42
C GLU A 230 -14.28 1.65 -13.52
N LEU A 231 -14.90 1.41 -12.36
CA LEU A 231 -15.18 2.39 -11.33
C LEU A 231 -14.65 1.84 -9.99
N GLN A 232 -13.98 2.67 -9.23
CA GLN A 232 -13.55 2.31 -7.88
C GLN A 232 -13.85 3.45 -6.92
N PHE A 233 -14.38 3.13 -5.74
CA PHE A 233 -14.62 4.12 -4.69
C PHE A 233 -14.53 3.49 -3.32
N GLY A 234 -14.32 4.33 -2.31
CA GLY A 234 -14.22 3.82 -0.94
C GLY A 234 -14.13 4.90 0.13
N ILE A 235 -14.11 4.39 1.34
CA ILE A 235 -14.02 5.17 2.57
C ILE A 235 -13.00 4.52 3.51
N GLU A 236 -12.22 5.35 4.18
CA GLU A 236 -11.16 4.92 5.10
C GLU A 236 -11.22 5.72 6.39
N LEU A 237 -11.17 5.01 7.50
CA LEU A 237 -10.95 5.54 8.83
C LEU A 237 -9.55 5.09 9.29
N SER A 238 -8.56 5.97 9.16
CA SER A 238 -7.15 5.68 9.39
C SER A 238 -6.43 6.93 9.88
N GLN A 239 -5.83 6.86 11.07
CA GLN A 239 -5.10 8.00 11.64
C GLN A 239 -3.92 8.41 10.76
N LEU A 240 -3.83 9.70 10.41
CA LEU A 240 -2.71 10.26 9.65
C LEU A 240 -1.50 10.59 10.54
N GLN A 241 -1.73 10.85 11.83
CA GLN A 241 -0.70 11.16 12.81
C GLN A 241 0.15 9.93 13.12
N PRO A 242 1.41 10.09 13.57
CA PRO A 242 2.18 8.99 14.12
C PRO A 242 1.40 8.27 15.23
N THR A 243 1.41 6.94 15.19
CA THR A 243 0.62 6.12 16.11
C THR A 243 1.41 5.66 17.34
N GLY A 244 2.70 5.93 17.35
CA GLY A 244 3.60 5.39 18.38
C GLY A 244 3.70 3.85 18.33
N ASN A 245 4.27 3.26 19.36
CA ASN A 245 4.44 1.81 19.45
C ASN A 245 3.12 1.06 19.72
N CYS A 246 2.14 1.73 20.32
CA CYS A 246 0.83 1.11 20.59
C CYS A 246 -0.03 0.97 19.31
N GLY A 247 0.28 1.71 18.25
CA GLY A 247 -0.53 1.71 17.05
C GLY A 247 -1.89 2.39 17.23
N ALA A 248 -2.76 2.27 16.22
CA ALA A 248 -4.13 2.79 16.22
C ALA A 248 -5.05 1.86 15.43
N PRO A 249 -6.37 1.83 15.71
CA PRO A 249 -7.30 1.07 14.90
C PRO A 249 -7.43 1.67 13.50
N PHE A 250 -7.83 0.84 12.53
CA PHE A 250 -8.26 1.29 11.20
C PHE A 250 -9.48 0.50 10.72
N LEU A 251 -10.27 1.13 9.86
CA LEU A 251 -11.34 0.52 9.08
C LEU A 251 -11.29 1.09 7.68
N ALA A 252 -11.39 0.26 6.66
CA ALA A 252 -11.45 0.69 5.28
C ALA A 252 -12.40 -0.19 4.47
N CYS A 253 -13.17 0.45 3.59
CA CYS A 253 -14.05 -0.21 2.63
C CYS A 253 -13.73 0.28 1.22
N ASN A 254 -13.82 -0.63 0.26
CA ASN A 254 -13.59 -0.39 -1.16
C ASN A 254 -14.61 -1.15 -1.99
N ALA A 255 -15.14 -0.54 -3.02
CA ALA A 255 -15.89 -1.20 -4.08
C ALA A 255 -15.18 -0.95 -5.42
N HIS A 256 -15.07 -2.00 -6.23
CA HIS A 256 -14.49 -1.95 -7.57
C HIS A 256 -15.45 -2.62 -8.55
N LEU A 257 -16.03 -1.83 -9.44
CA LEU A 257 -17.04 -2.23 -10.44
C LEU A 257 -16.39 -2.28 -11.81
N ARG A 258 -16.74 -3.28 -12.64
CA ARG A 258 -16.11 -3.50 -13.94
C ARG A 258 -17.16 -3.84 -14.99
N GLU A 259 -17.01 -3.28 -16.18
CA GLU A 259 -17.95 -3.47 -17.29
C GLU A 259 -18.05 -4.94 -17.73
N GLU A 260 -16.94 -5.69 -17.75
CA GLU A 260 -16.92 -7.11 -18.15
C GLU A 260 -17.75 -8.05 -17.27
N VAL A 261 -18.29 -7.54 -16.19
CA VAL A 261 -19.21 -8.26 -15.29
C VAL A 261 -20.46 -7.44 -15.02
N ASP A 262 -20.94 -6.71 -16.05
CA ASP A 262 -22.15 -5.88 -16.03
C ASP A 262 -22.16 -4.83 -14.92
N PHE A 263 -21.02 -4.17 -14.69
CA PHE A 263 -20.78 -3.29 -13.55
C PHE A 263 -21.07 -3.93 -12.20
N GLY A 264 -21.08 -5.26 -12.13
CA GLY A 264 -20.82 -5.98 -10.90
C GLY A 264 -19.41 -5.68 -10.41
N GLY A 265 -18.80 -6.57 -9.69
CA GLY A 265 -17.43 -6.37 -9.21
C GLY A 265 -17.30 -6.89 -7.81
N ASN A 266 -16.53 -6.20 -6.97
CA ASN A 266 -16.29 -6.66 -5.63
C ASN A 266 -16.39 -5.54 -4.59
N PHE A 267 -16.71 -5.96 -3.37
CA PHE A 267 -16.65 -5.16 -2.16
C PHE A 267 -15.61 -5.78 -1.22
N VAL A 268 -14.74 -4.94 -0.66
CA VAL A 268 -13.71 -5.33 0.29
C VAL A 268 -13.82 -4.48 1.53
N ALA A 269 -13.82 -5.13 2.70
CA ALA A 269 -13.69 -4.45 3.98
C ALA A 269 -12.48 -4.99 4.74
N ARG A 270 -11.70 -4.09 5.35
CA ARG A 270 -10.55 -4.41 6.19
C ARG A 270 -10.61 -3.63 7.48
N ALA A 271 -10.39 -4.30 8.60
CA ALA A 271 -10.37 -3.67 9.91
C ALA A 271 -9.27 -4.31 10.77
N GLY A 272 -8.63 -3.52 11.62
CA GLY A 272 -7.57 -4.04 12.46
C GLY A 272 -6.74 -2.94 13.10
N TRP A 273 -5.45 -3.15 13.14
CA TRP A 273 -4.49 -2.29 13.80
C TRP A 273 -3.42 -1.82 12.84
N GLN A 274 -2.99 -0.57 12.99
CA GLN A 274 -2.01 0.08 12.14
C GLN A 274 -0.90 0.77 12.94
N TRP A 275 0.28 0.83 12.32
CA TRP A 275 1.43 1.55 12.84
C TRP A 275 1.98 2.49 11.78
N ARG A 276 2.10 3.77 12.17
CA ARG A 276 2.62 4.84 11.33
C ARG A 276 3.67 5.63 12.10
N ARG A 277 4.87 5.73 11.55
CA ARG A 277 5.98 6.43 12.22
C ARG A 277 5.97 7.94 11.97
N GLN A 278 5.58 8.35 10.78
CA GLN A 278 5.58 9.75 10.34
C GLN A 278 4.19 10.16 9.87
N TYR A 279 3.88 11.44 9.98
CA TYR A 279 2.62 11.99 9.47
C TYR A 279 2.44 11.66 7.99
N ARG A 280 1.33 10.97 7.64
CA ARG A 280 1.08 10.47 6.27
C ARG A 280 2.20 9.60 5.69
N GLY A 281 3.14 9.14 6.49
CA GLY A 281 4.22 8.25 6.07
C GLY A 281 3.77 6.83 5.77
N PRO A 282 4.72 5.91 5.50
CA PRO A 282 4.44 4.51 5.29
C PRO A 282 3.64 3.89 6.44
N LEU A 283 2.84 2.88 6.13
CA LEU A 283 1.84 2.33 7.03
C LEU A 283 1.93 0.80 7.07
N LEU A 284 2.24 0.24 8.23
CA LEU A 284 2.09 -1.18 8.51
C LEU A 284 0.70 -1.43 9.10
N ARG A 285 0.00 -2.46 8.60
CA ARG A 285 -1.33 -2.84 9.08
C ARG A 285 -1.43 -4.36 9.23
N ILE A 286 -2.16 -4.79 10.26
CA ILE A 286 -2.54 -6.20 10.47
C ILE A 286 -4.03 -6.21 10.83
N GLY A 287 -4.81 -7.13 10.26
CA GLY A 287 -6.23 -7.16 10.57
C GLY A 287 -7.04 -8.18 9.79
N ALA A 288 -8.35 -8.11 9.99
CA ALA A 288 -9.35 -8.89 9.27
C ALA A 288 -9.50 -8.40 7.83
N HIS A 289 -9.82 -9.33 6.96
CA HIS A 289 -10.12 -9.12 5.56
C HIS A 289 -11.43 -9.80 5.21
N TYR A 290 -12.38 -9.06 4.68
CA TYR A 290 -13.60 -9.54 4.07
C TYR A 290 -13.64 -9.15 2.60
N TYR A 291 -13.96 -10.09 1.73
CA TYR A 291 -14.13 -9.90 0.30
C TYR A 291 -15.44 -10.52 -0.15
N ASN A 292 -16.18 -9.82 -1.01
CA ASN A 292 -17.43 -10.32 -1.58
C ASN A 292 -17.60 -9.79 -3.00
N GLY A 293 -17.80 -10.67 -3.98
CA GLY A 293 -18.08 -10.31 -5.35
C GLY A 293 -17.26 -11.06 -6.38
N LYS A 294 -17.09 -10.47 -7.55
CA LYS A 294 -16.33 -11.05 -8.67
C LYS A 294 -14.82 -11.05 -8.37
N SER A 295 -14.15 -12.12 -8.78
CA SER A 295 -12.73 -12.37 -8.46
C SER A 295 -11.83 -11.18 -8.77
N SER A 296 -10.86 -10.94 -7.88
CA SER A 296 -9.78 -9.96 -8.08
C SER A 296 -8.68 -10.47 -9.01
N GLN A 297 -8.60 -11.78 -9.24
CA GLN A 297 -7.67 -12.40 -10.16
C GLN A 297 -8.32 -12.52 -11.54
N TYR A 298 -7.77 -11.85 -12.54
CA TYR A 298 -8.45 -11.70 -13.83
C TYR A 298 -8.49 -12.98 -14.68
N GLN A 299 -7.66 -14.00 -14.39
CA GLN A 299 -7.87 -15.32 -14.98
C GLN A 299 -9.21 -15.95 -14.56
N PHE A 300 -9.85 -15.42 -13.53
CA PHE A 300 -11.13 -15.88 -12.97
C PHE A 300 -12.13 -14.72 -12.83
N PHE A 301 -12.04 -13.69 -13.67
CA PHE A 301 -12.72 -12.39 -13.51
C PHE A 301 -14.24 -12.48 -13.34
N ASP A 302 -14.88 -13.49 -13.94
CA ASP A 302 -16.33 -13.74 -13.89
C ASP A 302 -16.78 -14.58 -12.68
N ARG A 303 -15.83 -15.19 -11.96
CA ARG A 303 -16.11 -16.06 -10.80
C ARG A 303 -16.53 -15.23 -9.59
N PHE A 304 -17.59 -15.66 -8.91
CA PHE A 304 -17.98 -15.07 -7.63
C PHE A 304 -17.18 -15.69 -6.49
N GLU A 305 -16.74 -14.87 -5.54
CA GLU A 305 -15.96 -15.23 -4.38
C GLU A 305 -16.50 -14.53 -3.12
N GLN A 306 -16.50 -15.27 -2.02
CA GLN A 306 -16.77 -14.72 -0.70
C GLN A 306 -15.69 -15.20 0.27
N GLN A 307 -14.82 -14.28 0.68
CA GLN A 307 -13.64 -14.62 1.47
C GLN A 307 -13.71 -13.93 2.83
N LEU A 308 -13.25 -14.67 3.85
CA LEU A 308 -12.98 -14.17 5.19
C LEU A 308 -11.58 -14.60 5.60
N GLY A 309 -10.76 -13.67 6.10
CA GLY A 309 -9.38 -13.95 6.40
C GLY A 309 -8.71 -12.92 7.28
N VAL A 310 -7.41 -13.10 7.44
CA VAL A 310 -6.51 -12.16 8.12
C VAL A 310 -5.36 -11.79 7.19
N GLY A 311 -4.87 -10.58 7.33
CA GLY A 311 -3.80 -10.10 6.47
C GLY A 311 -2.86 -9.12 7.16
N ALA A 312 -1.70 -8.95 6.54
CA ALA A 312 -0.73 -7.93 6.87
C ALA A 312 -0.39 -7.14 5.60
N TRP A 313 -0.28 -5.82 5.74
CA TRP A 313 -0.03 -4.92 4.60
C TRP A 313 0.95 -3.82 5.00
N TYR A 314 1.86 -3.53 4.09
CA TYR A 314 2.75 -2.38 4.17
C TYR A 314 2.52 -1.48 2.96
N ASP A 315 2.02 -0.27 3.23
CA ASP A 315 1.75 0.78 2.24
C ASP A 315 2.86 1.84 2.31
N PHE A 316 3.42 2.23 1.15
CA PHE A 316 4.54 3.17 1.01
C PHE A 316 4.14 4.64 1.14
#